data_2e91fbf7b503c4445fdd49f49884ef0b
#
_entry.id   2e91fbf7b503c4445fdd49f49884ef0b
#
_cell.length_a   1.000
_cell.length_b   1.000
_cell.length_c   1.000
_cell.angle_alpha   90.00
_cell.angle_beta   90.00
_cell.angle_gamma   90.00
#
_symmetry.space_group_name_H-M   'P 1'
#
loop_
_entity.id
_entity.type
_entity.pdbx_description
1 polymer ?
#
loop_
_entity_poly.entity_id
_entity_poly.type
_entity_poly.pdbx_seq_one_letter_code
_entity_poly.pdbx_strand_id
1 'polypeptide(L)'
;NAGDVQAVDYLSTQIQRPVKVFMASEASIKHVLDQYKTDLSAVDKAADVSQAESIQESAANIKTIVQDSPISRALSTILEYAVKTRASDVHVEPLEDYLLIRFRIDGVLREVMRLPKTIEPALVSRIKILSELKIDEHRIPQDGQFAVNVAQKEVDLRIAISPVIWGEQVVIRLLDKSGNNFDLEQMGYAGRALRRIREGIKRPNGMVLTSGPTGSGKSTSLYALIKEIKSESINIVTL
;
A
#
# COMPACT_ATOMS: atom_id res chain seq x y z
N ASN A 1 -2.97 -29.29 -7.75
CA ASN A 1 -2.93 -30.74 -7.84
C ASN A 1 -1.46 -31.19 -7.78
N ALA A 2 -1.06 -31.98 -6.79
CA ALA A 2 0.32 -32.39 -6.55
C ALA A 2 0.94 -33.21 -7.71
N GLY A 3 0.12 -33.71 -8.63
CA GLY A 3 0.52 -34.41 -9.84
C GLY A 3 0.72 -33.53 -11.08
N ASP A 4 0.55 -32.22 -10.95
CA ASP A 4 0.74 -31.28 -12.06
C ASP A 4 2.22 -30.87 -12.17
N VAL A 5 2.95 -31.60 -12.99
CA VAL A 5 4.40 -31.37 -13.20
C VAL A 5 4.68 -29.97 -13.76
N GLN A 6 3.79 -29.44 -14.59
CA GLN A 6 3.97 -28.10 -15.19
C GLN A 6 3.84 -27.01 -14.11
N ALA A 7 2.92 -27.16 -13.16
CA ALA A 7 2.77 -26.23 -12.05
C ALA A 7 3.99 -26.26 -11.11
N VAL A 8 4.57 -27.43 -10.86
CA VAL A 8 5.77 -27.59 -10.02
C VAL A 8 6.99 -26.99 -10.70
N ASP A 9 7.17 -27.20 -12.00
CA ASP A 9 8.25 -26.61 -12.80
C ASP A 9 8.14 -25.09 -12.89
N TYR A 10 6.94 -24.57 -13.09
CA TYR A 10 6.67 -23.13 -13.08
C TYR A 10 7.03 -22.50 -11.73
N LEU A 11 6.61 -23.10 -10.62
CA LEU A 11 6.97 -22.63 -9.27
C LEU A 11 8.47 -22.69 -9.01
N SER A 12 9.14 -23.77 -9.43
CA SER A 12 10.58 -23.95 -9.31
C SER A 12 11.36 -22.85 -10.02
N THR A 13 10.88 -22.47 -11.22
CA THR A 13 11.47 -21.40 -12.03
C THR A 13 11.25 -20.03 -11.38
N GLN A 14 10.04 -19.77 -10.85
CA GLN A 14 9.69 -18.50 -10.18
C GLN A 14 10.51 -18.25 -8.91
N ILE A 15 10.71 -19.27 -8.07
CA ILE A 15 11.43 -19.15 -6.82
C ILE A 15 12.94 -19.43 -6.94
N GLN A 16 13.42 -19.81 -8.14
CA GLN A 16 14.81 -20.18 -8.43
C GLN A 16 15.39 -21.25 -7.47
N ARG A 17 14.53 -22.15 -6.99
CA ARG A 17 14.88 -23.25 -6.09
C ARG A 17 14.10 -24.50 -6.46
N PRO A 18 14.69 -25.70 -6.32
CA PRO A 18 13.99 -26.94 -6.57
C PRO A 18 12.83 -27.11 -5.59
N VAL A 19 11.63 -27.35 -6.13
CA VAL A 19 10.42 -27.59 -5.34
C VAL A 19 10.28 -29.10 -5.10
N LYS A 20 10.13 -29.49 -3.83
CA LYS A 20 9.78 -30.87 -3.43
C LYS A 20 8.32 -30.91 -3.00
N VAL A 21 7.58 -31.82 -3.57
CA VAL A 21 6.15 -32.00 -3.27
C VAL A 21 5.99 -33.08 -2.19
N PHE A 22 5.25 -32.77 -1.13
CA PHE A 22 4.93 -33.69 -0.06
C PHE A 22 3.42 -33.76 0.14
N MET A 23 2.91 -34.93 0.56
CA MET A 23 1.54 -35.05 1.02
C MET A 23 1.44 -34.65 2.50
N ALA A 24 0.47 -33.82 2.81
CA ALA A 24 0.19 -33.42 4.18
C ALA A 24 -1.31 -33.41 4.44
N SER A 25 -1.73 -33.63 5.68
CA SER A 25 -3.12 -33.46 6.08
C SER A 25 -3.52 -31.99 6.09
N GLU A 26 -4.80 -31.69 5.90
CA GLU A 26 -5.33 -30.32 5.98
C GLU A 26 -4.98 -29.65 7.31
N ALA A 27 -5.06 -30.41 8.43
CA ALA A 27 -4.68 -29.92 9.75
C ALA A 27 -3.20 -29.54 9.84
N SER A 28 -2.29 -30.33 9.25
CA SER A 28 -0.85 -30.05 9.22
C SER A 28 -0.53 -28.84 8.34
N ILE A 29 -1.21 -28.71 7.20
CA ILE A 29 -1.04 -27.53 6.31
C ILE A 29 -1.52 -26.27 7.04
N LYS A 30 -2.66 -26.33 7.72
CA LYS A 30 -3.21 -25.21 8.48
C LYS A 30 -2.29 -24.81 9.63
N HIS A 31 -1.74 -25.77 10.37
CA HIS A 31 -0.79 -25.53 11.45
C HIS A 31 0.48 -24.83 10.96
N VAL A 32 1.04 -25.25 9.81
CA VAL A 32 2.20 -24.60 9.20
C VAL A 32 1.86 -23.21 8.71
N LEU A 33 0.71 -23.02 8.03
CA LEU A 33 0.26 -21.71 7.56
C LEU A 33 0.02 -20.73 8.72
N ASP A 34 -0.46 -21.22 9.86
CA ASP A 34 -0.66 -20.40 11.06
C ASP A 34 0.67 -19.86 11.63
N GLN A 35 1.79 -20.57 11.45
CA GLN A 35 3.13 -20.09 11.84
C GLN A 35 3.64 -18.92 10.95
N TYR A 36 3.11 -18.78 9.73
CA TYR A 36 3.43 -17.69 8.82
C TYR A 36 2.44 -16.52 8.91
N LYS A 37 1.35 -16.66 9.67
CA LYS A 37 0.48 -15.53 10.00
C LYS A 37 1.30 -14.58 10.86
N THR A 38 1.63 -13.42 10.32
CA THR A 38 2.20 -12.33 11.11
C THR A 38 1.17 -12.00 12.19
N ASP A 39 1.64 -11.93 13.43
CA ASP A 39 0.81 -11.80 14.61
C ASP A 39 0.04 -10.47 14.61
N LEU A 40 -1.19 -10.51 14.11
CA LEU A 40 -2.13 -9.39 14.17
C LEU A 40 -2.75 -9.24 15.57
N SER A 41 -2.43 -10.13 16.50
CA SER A 41 -2.90 -10.07 17.91
C SER A 41 -2.48 -8.77 18.61
N ALA A 42 -1.44 -8.10 18.12
CA ALA A 42 -1.04 -6.79 18.59
C ALA A 42 -2.09 -5.71 18.28
N VAL A 43 -2.87 -5.87 17.20
CA VAL A 43 -3.95 -4.94 16.82
C VAL A 43 -5.16 -5.15 17.73
N ASP A 44 -5.52 -6.41 18.01
CA ASP A 44 -6.61 -6.73 18.93
C ASP A 44 -6.32 -6.22 20.34
N LYS A 45 -5.08 -6.39 20.84
CA LYS A 45 -4.65 -5.84 22.13
C LYS A 45 -4.64 -4.32 22.16
N ALA A 46 -4.24 -3.66 21.07
CA ALA A 46 -4.29 -2.20 20.96
C ALA A 46 -5.75 -1.70 20.95
N ALA A 47 -6.67 -2.49 20.42
CA ALA A 47 -8.10 -2.23 20.44
C ALA A 47 -8.69 -2.22 21.86
N ASP A 48 -8.32 -3.21 22.67
CA ASP A 48 -8.78 -3.34 24.06
C ASP A 48 -8.24 -2.22 24.96
N VAL A 49 -6.98 -1.81 24.76
CA VAL A 49 -6.35 -0.71 25.53
C VAL A 49 -6.98 0.65 25.19
N SER A 50 -7.39 0.86 23.94
CA SER A 50 -8.02 2.13 23.50
C SER A 50 -9.38 2.38 24.17
N GLN A 51 -10.08 1.33 24.62
CA GLN A 51 -11.31 1.47 25.40
C GLN A 51 -11.07 1.98 26.83
N ALA A 52 -9.88 1.77 27.39
CA ALA A 52 -9.53 2.15 28.76
C ALA A 52 -8.97 3.58 28.86
N GLU A 53 -8.36 4.11 27.80
CA GLU A 53 -7.63 5.40 27.84
C GLU A 53 -8.42 6.63 27.36
N SER A 54 -9.67 6.46 26.87
CA SER A 54 -10.50 7.55 26.33
C SER A 54 -11.01 8.57 27.36
N ILE A 55 -10.59 8.53 28.63
CA ILE A 55 -11.15 9.35 29.71
C ILE A 55 -10.24 10.47 30.22
N GLN A 56 -8.95 10.54 29.90
CA GLN A 56 -8.10 11.65 30.37
C GLN A 56 -6.92 11.94 29.43
N GLU A 57 -7.01 12.95 28.61
CA GLU A 57 -5.81 13.62 28.09
C GLU A 57 -5.97 15.13 27.92
N SER A 58 -5.15 15.84 28.69
CA SER A 58 -4.97 17.29 28.67
C SER A 58 -4.03 17.72 27.54
N ALA A 59 -4.34 18.86 26.93
CA ALA A 59 -3.82 19.41 25.68
C ALA A 59 -2.32 19.87 25.64
N ALA A 60 -1.39 19.22 26.30
CA ALA A 60 -0.05 19.80 26.47
C ALA A 60 1.15 18.98 25.96
N ASN A 61 1.01 18.04 25.00
CA ASN A 61 2.20 17.46 24.33
C ASN A 61 1.83 16.67 23.05
N ILE A 62 1.24 17.36 22.09
CA ILE A 62 0.56 16.73 20.94
C ILE A 62 1.52 16.00 19.97
N LYS A 63 2.77 16.40 19.82
CA LYS A 63 3.66 15.81 18.78
C LYS A 63 4.37 14.51 19.17
N THR A 64 4.65 14.27 20.45
CA THR A 64 5.37 13.07 20.90
C THR A 64 4.42 11.95 21.33
N ILE A 65 3.27 12.29 21.90
CA ILE A 65 2.23 11.34 22.36
C ILE A 65 1.52 10.67 21.16
N VAL A 66 1.43 11.37 20.03
CA VAL A 66 0.70 10.91 18.83
C VAL A 66 1.39 9.73 18.11
N GLN A 67 2.69 9.51 18.30
CA GLN A 67 3.41 8.39 17.68
C GLN A 67 3.30 7.07 18.45
N ASP A 68 3.05 7.11 19.77
CA ASP A 68 3.01 5.93 20.63
C ASP A 68 1.59 5.48 21.04
N SER A 69 0.55 6.09 20.48
CA SER A 69 -0.82 5.70 20.83
C SER A 69 -1.14 4.28 20.34
N PRO A 70 -1.98 3.52 21.04
CA PRO A 70 -2.43 2.18 20.63
C PRO A 70 -2.99 2.17 19.20
N ILE A 71 -3.75 3.20 18.82
CA ILE A 71 -4.32 3.37 17.48
C ILE A 71 -3.23 3.56 16.41
N SER A 72 -2.18 4.33 16.71
CA SER A 72 -1.06 4.52 15.79
C SER A 72 -0.32 3.21 15.54
N ARG A 73 -0.11 2.42 16.60
CA ARG A 73 0.50 1.08 16.49
C ARG A 73 -0.38 0.12 15.70
N ALA A 74 -1.69 0.13 15.94
CA ALA A 74 -2.65 -0.67 15.19
C ALA A 74 -2.61 -0.35 13.69
N LEU A 75 -2.66 0.95 13.32
CA LEU A 75 -2.56 1.39 11.94
C LEU A 75 -1.23 0.98 11.30
N SER A 76 -0.10 1.18 12.01
CA SER A 76 1.22 0.77 11.52
C SER A 76 1.28 -0.74 11.25
N THR A 77 0.76 -1.57 12.17
CA THR A 77 0.72 -3.03 12.01
C THR A 77 -0.14 -3.45 10.82
N ILE A 78 -1.30 -2.80 10.61
CA ILE A 78 -2.16 -3.05 9.44
C ILE A 78 -1.41 -2.73 8.14
N LEU A 79 -0.75 -1.57 8.07
CA LEU A 79 0.01 -1.15 6.89
C LEU A 79 1.24 -2.04 6.65
N GLU A 80 1.97 -2.41 7.69
CA GLU A 80 3.09 -3.36 7.59
C GLU A 80 2.64 -4.71 7.03
N TYR A 81 1.52 -5.22 7.50
CA TYR A 81 0.97 -6.48 7.02
C TYR A 81 0.50 -6.36 5.57
N ALA A 82 -0.11 -5.23 5.19
CA ALA A 82 -0.49 -4.97 3.80
C ALA A 82 0.72 -4.95 2.86
N VAL A 83 1.81 -4.29 3.25
CA VAL A 83 3.07 -4.28 2.47
C VAL A 83 3.69 -5.67 2.37
N LYS A 84 3.74 -6.44 3.48
CA LYS A 84 4.27 -7.81 3.50
C LYS A 84 3.49 -8.75 2.59
N THR A 85 2.17 -8.62 2.55
CA THR A 85 1.28 -9.43 1.71
C THR A 85 1.17 -8.91 0.28
N ARG A 86 1.88 -7.83 -0.09
CA ARG A 86 1.82 -7.15 -1.38
C ARG A 86 0.38 -6.76 -1.77
N ALA A 87 -0.38 -6.31 -0.79
CA ALA A 87 -1.70 -5.78 -1.07
C ALA A 87 -1.61 -4.51 -1.90
N SER A 88 -2.48 -4.36 -2.90
CA SER A 88 -2.59 -3.13 -3.67
C SER A 88 -3.42 -2.07 -2.95
N ASP A 89 -4.45 -2.51 -2.21
CA ASP A 89 -5.37 -1.63 -1.50
C ASP A 89 -5.72 -2.23 -0.13
N VAL A 90 -5.90 -1.35 0.87
CA VAL A 90 -6.49 -1.65 2.17
C VAL A 90 -7.83 -0.94 2.26
N HIS A 91 -8.86 -1.67 2.57
CA HIS A 91 -10.22 -1.17 2.77
C HIS A 91 -10.55 -1.24 4.26
N VAL A 92 -10.93 -0.10 4.83
CA VAL A 92 -11.46 0.03 6.18
C VAL A 92 -12.94 0.36 6.04
N GLU A 93 -13.79 -0.60 6.33
CA GLU A 93 -15.22 -0.55 6.03
C GLU A 93 -16.03 -0.61 7.33
N PRO A 94 -16.67 0.49 7.72
CA PRO A 94 -17.56 0.50 8.88
C PRO A 94 -18.86 -0.25 8.53
N LEU A 95 -19.17 -1.24 9.34
CA LEU A 95 -20.45 -1.93 9.36
C LEU A 95 -21.24 -1.52 10.63
N GLU A 96 -22.42 -2.05 10.80
CA GLU A 96 -23.28 -1.71 11.93
C GLU A 96 -22.61 -2.02 13.27
N ASP A 97 -22.08 -3.22 13.45
CA ASP A 97 -21.57 -3.74 14.71
C ASP A 97 -20.04 -3.74 14.81
N TYR A 98 -19.33 -3.67 13.70
CA TYR A 98 -17.87 -3.78 13.66
C TYR A 98 -17.24 -3.03 12.49
N LEU A 99 -15.93 -2.86 12.56
CA LEU A 99 -15.10 -2.30 11.50
C LEU A 99 -14.42 -3.46 10.75
N LEU A 100 -14.71 -3.61 9.47
CA LEU A 100 -14.15 -4.65 8.63
C LEU A 100 -12.90 -4.15 7.90
N ILE A 101 -11.79 -4.87 8.04
CA ILE A 101 -10.56 -4.60 7.29
C ILE A 101 -10.40 -5.65 6.21
N ARG A 102 -10.34 -5.21 4.95
CA ARG A 102 -10.10 -6.07 3.80
C ARG A 102 -8.88 -5.61 3.02
N PHE A 103 -8.13 -6.55 2.50
CA PHE A 103 -7.00 -6.27 1.61
C PHE A 103 -7.32 -6.76 0.20
N ARG A 104 -6.90 -5.99 -0.79
CA ARG A 104 -6.87 -6.46 -2.17
C ARG A 104 -5.52 -7.07 -2.45
N ILE A 105 -5.48 -8.40 -2.62
CA ILE A 105 -4.27 -9.17 -2.92
C ILE A 105 -4.52 -9.88 -4.24
N ASP A 106 -3.62 -9.68 -5.21
CA ASP A 106 -3.74 -10.23 -6.57
C ASP A 106 -5.11 -9.94 -7.22
N GLY A 107 -5.62 -8.72 -7.03
CA GLY A 107 -6.91 -8.26 -7.55
C GLY A 107 -8.14 -8.69 -6.76
N VAL A 108 -8.01 -9.61 -5.78
CA VAL A 108 -9.12 -10.14 -4.99
C VAL A 108 -9.16 -9.48 -3.61
N LEU A 109 -10.33 -8.97 -3.22
CA LEU A 109 -10.58 -8.47 -1.86
C LEU A 109 -10.76 -9.65 -0.90
N ARG A 110 -9.92 -9.67 0.15
CA ARG A 110 -9.95 -10.68 1.21
C ARG A 110 -10.17 -10.01 2.56
N GLU A 111 -11.04 -10.58 3.37
CA GLU A 111 -11.17 -10.20 4.78
C GLU A 111 -9.89 -10.58 5.53
N VAL A 112 -9.35 -9.63 6.29
CA VAL A 112 -8.12 -9.81 7.08
C VAL A 112 -8.43 -9.84 8.56
N MET A 113 -9.26 -8.89 9.03
CA MET A 113 -9.64 -8.78 10.44
C MET A 113 -10.94 -8.02 10.62
N ARG A 114 -11.53 -8.18 11.79
CA ARG A 114 -12.66 -7.39 12.30
C ARG A 114 -12.23 -6.69 13.57
N LEU A 115 -12.48 -5.40 13.65
CA LEU A 115 -12.18 -4.59 14.82
C LEU A 115 -13.48 -4.13 15.48
N PRO A 116 -13.47 -3.85 16.79
CA PRO A 116 -14.63 -3.26 17.46
C PRO A 116 -15.02 -1.94 16.81
N LYS A 117 -16.32 -1.68 16.67
CA LYS A 117 -16.86 -0.45 16.08
C LYS A 117 -16.35 0.82 16.78
N THR A 118 -16.09 0.74 18.08
CA THR A 118 -15.61 1.83 18.92
C THR A 118 -14.27 2.43 18.50
N ILE A 119 -13.46 1.67 17.72
CA ILE A 119 -12.14 2.11 17.26
C ILE A 119 -12.23 2.98 16.01
N GLU A 120 -13.29 2.88 15.23
CA GLU A 120 -13.46 3.56 13.94
C GLU A 120 -13.15 5.07 14.03
N PRO A 121 -13.76 5.87 14.95
CA PRO A 121 -13.53 7.30 14.95
C PRO A 121 -12.06 7.66 15.18
N ALA A 122 -11.39 6.95 16.09
CA ALA A 122 -9.98 7.18 16.39
C ALA A 122 -9.05 6.76 15.24
N LEU A 123 -9.34 5.64 14.58
CA LEU A 123 -8.58 5.16 13.42
C LEU A 123 -8.73 6.10 12.21
N VAL A 124 -9.96 6.50 11.89
CA VAL A 124 -10.24 7.43 10.79
C VAL A 124 -9.62 8.81 11.05
N SER A 125 -9.77 9.35 12.28
CA SER A 125 -9.13 10.61 12.67
C SER A 125 -7.61 10.53 12.52
N ARG A 126 -6.98 9.43 12.92
CA ARG A 126 -5.54 9.23 12.76
C ARG A 126 -5.13 9.22 11.29
N ILE A 127 -5.87 8.56 10.43
CA ILE A 127 -5.62 8.54 8.98
C ILE A 127 -5.77 9.95 8.40
N LYS A 128 -6.83 10.70 8.79
CA LYS A 128 -7.03 12.08 8.36
C LYS A 128 -5.86 13.00 8.77
N ILE A 129 -5.37 12.87 10.01
CA ILE A 129 -4.21 13.64 10.48
C ILE A 129 -2.97 13.36 9.63
N LEU A 130 -2.66 12.08 9.38
CA LEU A 130 -1.51 11.69 8.58
C LEU A 130 -1.60 12.14 7.12
N SER A 131 -2.81 12.25 6.60
CA SER A 131 -3.10 12.65 5.20
C SER A 131 -3.38 14.15 5.05
N GLU A 132 -3.23 14.95 6.13
CA GLU A 132 -3.52 16.40 6.18
C GLU A 132 -4.97 16.74 5.77
N LEU A 133 -5.92 15.85 6.10
CA LEU A 133 -7.34 16.02 5.81
C LEU A 133 -8.07 16.70 6.98
N LYS A 134 -9.26 17.23 6.71
CA LYS A 134 -10.12 17.86 7.73
C LYS A 134 -10.69 16.79 8.65
N ILE A 135 -10.37 16.87 9.93
CA ILE A 135 -10.79 15.90 10.95
C ILE A 135 -12.27 16.03 11.27
N ASP A 136 -12.77 17.27 11.29
CA ASP A 136 -14.14 17.65 11.66
C ASP A 136 -15.16 17.51 10.52
N GLU A 137 -14.72 17.19 9.28
CA GLU A 137 -15.62 16.99 8.16
C GLU A 137 -15.88 15.50 7.93
N HIS A 138 -17.15 15.09 8.05
CA HIS A 138 -17.60 13.70 7.94
C HIS A 138 -18.68 13.48 6.87
N ARG A 139 -19.08 14.55 6.14
CA ARG A 139 -20.23 14.52 5.24
C ARG A 139 -19.86 14.50 3.77
N ILE A 140 -18.62 14.86 3.44
CA ILE A 140 -18.13 14.91 2.07
C ILE A 140 -16.91 14.01 1.89
N PRO A 141 -16.70 13.43 0.71
CA PRO A 141 -15.49 12.68 0.41
C PRO A 141 -14.24 13.55 0.52
N GLN A 142 -13.14 12.95 0.96
CA GLN A 142 -11.85 13.60 1.07
C GLN A 142 -10.77 12.68 0.50
N ASP A 143 -9.83 13.25 -0.24
CA ASP A 143 -8.67 12.56 -0.80
C ASP A 143 -7.38 13.16 -0.23
N GLY A 144 -6.41 12.31 0.08
CA GLY A 144 -5.13 12.71 0.63
C GLY A 144 -4.02 11.71 0.33
N GLN A 145 -2.84 12.00 0.83
CA GLN A 145 -1.69 11.13 0.67
C GLN A 145 -0.71 11.31 1.82
N PHE A 146 0.01 10.25 2.16
CA PHE A 146 1.18 10.32 3.04
C PHE A 146 2.13 9.16 2.73
N ALA A 147 3.37 9.23 3.21
CA ALA A 147 4.35 8.18 3.07
C ALA A 147 4.60 7.49 4.41
N VAL A 148 4.86 6.18 4.37
CA VAL A 148 5.27 5.39 5.53
C VAL A 148 6.54 4.63 5.22
N ASN A 149 7.39 4.48 6.25
CA ASN A 149 8.55 3.61 6.18
C ASN A 149 8.21 2.24 6.76
N VAL A 150 8.13 1.22 5.91
CA VAL A 150 7.87 -0.16 6.31
C VAL A 150 9.01 -1.04 5.87
N ALA A 151 9.62 -1.78 6.82
CA ALA A 151 10.73 -2.69 6.54
C ALA A 151 11.86 -2.04 5.70
N GLN A 152 12.24 -0.80 6.04
CA GLN A 152 13.26 0.02 5.36
C GLN A 152 12.89 0.41 3.91
N LYS A 153 11.63 0.31 3.54
CA LYS A 153 11.10 0.79 2.26
C LYS A 153 10.13 1.92 2.50
N GLU A 154 10.30 3.00 1.75
CA GLU A 154 9.32 4.07 1.70
C GLU A 154 8.19 3.67 0.76
N VAL A 155 6.96 3.68 1.27
CA VAL A 155 5.74 3.37 0.52
C VAL A 155 4.85 4.60 0.55
N ASP A 156 4.48 5.10 -0.63
CA ASP A 156 3.48 6.16 -0.74
C ASP A 156 2.09 5.56 -0.64
N LEU A 157 1.23 6.23 0.11
CA LEU A 157 -0.15 5.84 0.31
C LEU A 157 -1.06 6.93 -0.26
N ARG A 158 -2.03 6.54 -1.08
CA ARG A 158 -3.14 7.41 -1.48
C ARG A 158 -4.38 6.99 -0.72
N ILE A 159 -5.01 7.97 -0.09
CA ILE A 159 -6.14 7.79 0.79
C ILE A 159 -7.37 8.42 0.17
N ALA A 160 -8.46 7.66 0.11
CA ALA A 160 -9.79 8.16 -0.19
C ALA A 160 -10.71 7.84 0.99
N ILE A 161 -11.37 8.86 1.54
CA ILE A 161 -12.33 8.71 2.63
C ILE A 161 -13.69 9.12 2.08
N SER A 162 -14.69 8.29 2.31
CA SER A 162 -16.07 8.56 1.85
C SER A 162 -17.07 8.27 2.96
N PRO A 163 -18.04 9.16 3.19
CA PRO A 163 -19.13 8.90 4.12
C PRO A 163 -20.00 7.74 3.61
N VAL A 164 -20.36 6.84 4.51
CA VAL A 164 -21.26 5.72 4.27
C VAL A 164 -22.30 5.64 5.39
N ILE A 165 -23.27 4.73 5.29
CA ILE A 165 -24.38 4.64 6.24
C ILE A 165 -23.89 4.46 7.70
N TRP A 166 -22.85 3.65 7.89
CA TRP A 166 -22.35 3.26 9.20
C TRP A 166 -21.08 3.99 9.66
N GLY A 167 -20.71 5.12 9.03
CA GLY A 167 -19.53 5.91 9.37
C GLY A 167 -18.75 6.38 8.15
N GLU A 168 -17.42 6.34 8.21
CA GLU A 168 -16.54 6.75 7.11
C GLU A 168 -15.73 5.54 6.60
N GLN A 169 -15.93 5.20 5.34
CA GLN A 169 -15.11 4.20 4.66
C GLN A 169 -13.78 4.82 4.23
N VAL A 170 -12.69 4.10 4.49
CA VAL A 170 -11.36 4.52 4.02
C VAL A 170 -10.81 3.48 3.05
N VAL A 171 -10.30 3.95 1.93
CA VAL A 171 -9.54 3.14 0.97
C VAL A 171 -8.12 3.67 0.91
N ILE A 172 -7.15 2.84 1.23
CA ILE A 172 -5.72 3.17 1.18
C ILE A 172 -5.09 2.39 0.05
N ARG A 173 -4.62 3.07 -0.99
CA ARG A 173 -3.86 2.47 -2.08
C ARG A 173 -2.37 2.55 -1.78
N LEU A 174 -1.68 1.41 -1.86
CA LEU A 174 -0.26 1.31 -1.66
C LEU A 174 0.46 1.49 -3.00
N LEU A 175 1.39 2.44 -3.06
CA LEU A 175 2.21 2.73 -4.24
C LEU A 175 3.67 2.37 -3.92
N ASP A 176 4.09 1.21 -4.36
CA ASP A 176 5.49 0.79 -4.20
C ASP A 176 6.39 1.56 -5.18
N LYS A 177 7.29 2.38 -4.62
CA LYS A 177 8.29 3.12 -5.40
C LYS A 177 9.46 2.24 -5.87
N SER A 178 9.63 1.06 -5.31
CA SER A 178 10.81 0.21 -5.58
C SER A 178 10.87 -0.33 -7.01
N GLY A 179 9.75 -0.27 -7.74
CA GLY A 179 9.64 -0.71 -9.14
C GLY A 179 9.90 0.36 -10.21
N ASN A 180 10.03 1.64 -9.83
CA ASN A 180 10.01 2.74 -10.81
C ASN A 180 11.41 3.21 -11.29
N ASN A 181 12.46 2.48 -10.98
CA ASN A 181 13.83 2.89 -11.30
C ASN A 181 14.39 2.21 -12.57
N PHE A 182 13.51 1.98 -13.53
CA PHE A 182 13.92 1.38 -14.81
C PHE A 182 14.59 2.40 -15.72
N ASP A 183 15.66 1.98 -16.38
CA ASP A 183 16.21 2.67 -17.52
C ASP A 183 15.40 2.35 -18.78
N LEU A 184 15.47 3.21 -19.81
CA LEU A 184 14.70 2.99 -21.06
C LEU A 184 14.98 1.63 -21.69
N GLU A 185 16.24 1.15 -21.63
CA GLU A 185 16.62 -0.16 -22.12
C GLU A 185 15.96 -1.30 -21.33
N GLN A 186 15.90 -1.19 -20.00
CA GLN A 186 15.24 -2.19 -19.15
C GLN A 186 13.74 -2.26 -19.39
N MET A 187 13.15 -1.16 -19.87
CA MET A 187 11.74 -1.12 -20.29
C MET A 187 11.51 -1.68 -21.69
N GLY A 188 12.56 -2.14 -22.37
CA GLY A 188 12.48 -2.72 -23.70
C GLY A 188 12.58 -1.72 -24.86
N TYR A 189 12.89 -0.44 -24.60
CA TYR A 189 13.20 0.49 -25.66
C TYR A 189 14.54 0.14 -26.29
N ALA A 190 14.57 -0.08 -27.62
CA ALA A 190 15.77 -0.48 -28.33
C ALA A 190 15.86 0.15 -29.73
N GLY A 191 17.03 0.07 -30.34
CA GLY A 191 17.29 0.38 -31.75
C GLY A 191 16.86 1.80 -32.14
N ARG A 192 16.05 1.91 -33.19
CA ARG A 192 15.62 3.19 -33.74
C ARG A 192 14.73 3.99 -32.77
N ALA A 193 13.86 3.30 -32.02
CA ALA A 193 12.95 3.96 -31.08
C ALA A 193 13.73 4.66 -29.96
N LEU A 194 14.66 3.96 -29.31
CA LEU A 194 15.51 4.52 -28.26
C LEU A 194 16.32 5.73 -28.75
N ARG A 195 16.92 5.63 -29.94
CA ARG A 195 17.68 6.75 -30.54
C ARG A 195 16.80 7.97 -30.74
N ARG A 196 15.62 7.81 -31.32
CA ARG A 196 14.68 8.92 -31.57
C ARG A 196 14.19 9.57 -30.29
N ILE A 197 13.92 8.79 -29.26
CA ILE A 197 13.55 9.30 -27.95
C ILE A 197 14.70 10.15 -27.39
N ARG A 198 15.94 9.64 -27.39
CA ARG A 198 17.13 10.36 -26.90
C ARG A 198 17.44 11.63 -27.70
N GLU A 199 17.23 11.60 -29.01
CA GLU A 199 17.32 12.80 -29.86
C GLU A 199 16.24 13.83 -29.47
N GLY A 200 15.03 13.36 -29.17
CA GLY A 200 13.89 14.22 -28.81
C GLY A 200 14.07 14.93 -27.47
N ILE A 201 14.50 14.21 -26.43
CA ILE A 201 14.68 14.77 -25.08
C ILE A 201 15.88 15.71 -24.95
N LYS A 202 16.83 15.67 -25.90
CA LYS A 202 17.98 16.59 -25.94
C LYS A 202 17.67 17.93 -26.60
N ARG A 203 16.47 18.09 -27.20
CA ARG A 203 16.09 19.35 -27.83
C ARG A 203 15.78 20.41 -26.75
N PRO A 204 16.19 21.67 -26.95
CA PRO A 204 15.98 22.71 -25.95
C PRO A 204 14.53 23.14 -25.77
N ASN A 205 13.66 22.81 -26.72
CA ASN A 205 12.23 23.10 -26.70
C ASN A 205 11.44 22.03 -27.48
N GLY A 206 10.17 21.87 -27.14
CA GLY A 206 9.29 20.92 -27.77
C GLY A 206 8.38 20.23 -26.75
N MET A 207 7.69 19.18 -27.22
CA MET A 207 6.80 18.36 -26.40
C MET A 207 6.99 16.89 -26.75
N VAL A 208 7.02 16.04 -25.72
CA VAL A 208 6.99 14.59 -25.84
C VAL A 208 5.67 14.10 -25.26
N LEU A 209 4.85 13.44 -26.07
CA LEU A 209 3.56 12.91 -25.67
C LEU A 209 3.61 11.39 -25.57
N THR A 210 3.01 10.86 -24.51
CA THR A 210 2.77 9.42 -24.35
C THR A 210 1.28 9.14 -24.36
N SER A 211 0.85 8.12 -25.12
CA SER A 211 -0.54 7.70 -25.22
C SER A 211 -0.66 6.19 -25.03
N GLY A 212 -1.77 5.75 -24.48
CA GLY A 212 -2.05 4.32 -24.26
C GLY A 212 -3.07 4.08 -23.14
N PRO A 213 -3.57 2.86 -22.99
CA PRO A 213 -4.52 2.52 -21.92
C PRO A 213 -3.88 2.55 -20.53
N THR A 214 -4.70 2.41 -19.50
CA THR A 214 -4.23 2.28 -18.11
C THR A 214 -3.33 1.03 -17.99
N GLY A 215 -2.22 1.14 -17.26
CA GLY A 215 -1.27 0.04 -17.08
C GLY A 215 -0.29 -0.16 -18.25
N SER A 216 -0.34 0.63 -19.32
CA SER A 216 0.59 0.51 -20.47
C SER A 216 2.01 1.04 -20.20
N GLY A 217 2.33 1.51 -19.00
CA GLY A 217 3.66 2.01 -18.66
C GLY A 217 3.93 3.47 -19.02
N LYS A 218 2.88 4.29 -19.31
CA LYS A 218 3.05 5.71 -19.66
C LYS A 218 3.84 6.50 -18.61
N SER A 219 3.38 6.48 -17.37
CA SER A 219 4.07 7.19 -16.27
C SER A 219 5.46 6.63 -16.02
N THR A 220 5.63 5.31 -16.09
CA THR A 220 6.94 4.66 -15.94
C THR A 220 7.92 5.11 -17.02
N SER A 221 7.46 5.22 -18.28
CA SER A 221 8.26 5.75 -19.38
C SER A 221 8.65 7.21 -19.15
N LEU A 222 7.71 8.05 -18.68
CA LEU A 222 8.00 9.45 -18.36
C LEU A 222 9.03 9.58 -17.24
N TYR A 223 8.93 8.76 -16.19
CA TYR A 223 9.93 8.74 -15.11
C TYR A 223 11.33 8.33 -15.64
N ALA A 224 11.42 7.34 -16.52
CA ALA A 224 12.67 6.93 -17.14
C ALA A 224 13.27 8.05 -18.01
N LEU A 225 12.45 8.79 -18.77
CA LEU A 225 12.87 9.97 -19.54
C LEU A 225 13.39 11.07 -18.64
N ILE A 226 12.66 11.41 -17.56
CA ILE A 226 13.07 12.43 -16.59
C ILE A 226 14.40 12.04 -15.94
N LYS A 227 14.56 10.76 -15.57
CA LYS A 227 15.81 10.26 -14.99
C LYS A 227 17.01 10.45 -15.94
N GLU A 228 16.82 10.24 -17.25
CA GLU A 228 17.88 10.36 -18.24
C GLU A 228 18.30 11.82 -18.50
N ILE A 229 17.38 12.79 -18.37
CA ILE A 229 17.67 14.23 -18.55
C ILE A 229 18.03 14.94 -17.25
N LYS A 230 17.74 14.34 -16.08
CA LYS A 230 17.99 14.97 -14.78
C LYS A 230 19.47 15.22 -14.58
N SER A 231 19.82 16.49 -14.35
CA SER A 231 21.17 16.94 -13.98
C SER A 231 21.05 18.09 -12.97
N GLU A 232 22.14 18.41 -12.29
CA GLU A 232 22.19 19.56 -11.34
C GLU A 232 21.92 20.91 -12.00
N SER A 233 22.16 21.01 -13.31
CA SER A 233 21.97 22.24 -14.09
C SER A 233 20.55 22.41 -14.66
N ILE A 234 19.66 21.43 -14.53
CA ILE A 234 18.31 21.47 -15.12
C ILE A 234 17.27 21.49 -14.01
N ASN A 235 16.41 22.51 -14.04
CA ASN A 235 15.25 22.57 -13.16
C ASN A 235 14.08 21.78 -13.79
N ILE A 236 13.58 20.77 -13.07
CA ILE A 236 12.48 19.91 -13.50
C ILE A 236 11.30 20.09 -12.54
N VAL A 237 10.15 20.47 -13.08
CA VAL A 237 8.90 20.60 -12.33
C VAL A 237 7.94 19.52 -12.81
N THR A 238 7.34 18.78 -11.87
CA THR A 238 6.31 17.77 -12.15
C THR A 238 5.02 18.15 -11.44
N LEU A 239 3.89 17.91 -12.12
CA LEU A 239 2.52 18.14 -11.61
C LEU A 239 1.79 16.83 -11.41
#